data_60169992741a37d1354967243bb8fa41
#
_entry.id   60169992741a37d1354967243bb8fa41
#
_cell.length_a   1.000
_cell.length_b   1.000
_cell.length_c   1.000
_cell.angle_alpha   90.00
_cell.angle_beta   90.00
_cell.angle_gamma   90.00
#
_symmetry.space_group_name_H-M   'P 1'
#
loop_
_entity.id
_entity.type
_entity.pdbx_description
1 polymer ?
#
loop_
_entity_poly.entity_id
_entity_poly.type
_entity_poly.pdbx_seq_one_letter_code
_entity_poly.pdbx_strand_id
1 'polypeptide(L)'
;AYLVNFSLMRIEESFSLKTNSLSIERDENTGEDIYILTGVTTKTIHDDDARWITAPSAKLAIDALSIVAKLRIQCAVLNPNVPISASDTSDPYLYQRPYEPWRKKSKGFEYTQDIRPTVSSYVATLQKNTKLFDPSEMRITDRDLESALLITPSLNPKEYFVGNEWSLGWHQLRRTGAVNMAGSGIVSESAMQYQLKHATRAMTRYYGSGHYHLR
;
A
#
# COMPACT_ATOMS: atom_id res chain seq x y z
N ALA A 1 2.89 3.87 -1.90
CA ALA A 1 1.78 4.11 -2.83
C ALA A 1 1.70 3.01 -3.90
N TYR A 2 2.75 2.83 -4.70
CA TYR A 2 2.76 1.92 -5.85
C TYR A 2 2.36 0.48 -5.49
N LEU A 3 3.03 -0.14 -4.51
CA LEU A 3 2.72 -1.50 -4.06
C LEU A 3 1.29 -1.66 -3.54
N VAL A 4 0.83 -0.70 -2.74
CA VAL A 4 -0.54 -0.71 -2.19
C VAL A 4 -1.58 -0.61 -3.30
N ASN A 5 -1.33 0.23 -4.32
CA ASN A 5 -2.25 0.40 -5.45
C ASN A 5 -2.39 -0.87 -6.30
N PHE A 6 -1.28 -1.53 -6.62
CA PHE A 6 -1.29 -2.69 -7.53
C PHE A 6 -1.53 -4.04 -6.84
N SER A 7 -1.39 -4.13 -5.53
CA SER A 7 -1.72 -5.34 -4.77
C SER A 7 -3.04 -5.25 -4.03
N LEU A 8 -3.61 -4.06 -3.89
CA LEU A 8 -4.80 -3.77 -3.08
C LEU A 8 -4.64 -4.15 -1.59
N MET A 9 -3.42 -4.34 -1.11
CA MET A 9 -3.17 -4.57 0.31
C MET A 9 -3.46 -3.31 1.14
N ARG A 10 -3.71 -3.49 2.42
CA ARG A 10 -3.80 -2.37 3.36
C ARG A 10 -2.40 -1.78 3.57
N ILE A 11 -2.33 -0.51 3.95
CA ILE A 11 -1.04 0.14 4.20
C ILE A 11 -0.27 -0.57 5.32
N GLU A 12 -0.96 -1.02 6.36
CA GLU A 12 -0.36 -1.78 7.46
C GLU A 12 0.20 -3.13 7.00
N GLU A 13 -0.50 -3.82 6.08
CA GLU A 13 -0.04 -5.08 5.48
C GLU A 13 1.24 -4.86 4.67
N SER A 14 1.33 -3.72 3.96
CA SER A 14 2.53 -3.39 3.19
C SER A 14 3.78 -3.23 4.05
N PHE A 15 3.63 -2.89 5.33
CA PHE A 15 4.76 -2.79 6.27
C PHE A 15 5.32 -4.15 6.70
N SER A 16 4.62 -5.24 6.48
CA SER A 16 5.12 -6.60 6.72
C SER A 16 6.03 -7.11 5.61
N LEU A 17 6.04 -6.43 4.44
CA LEU A 17 6.83 -6.86 3.30
C LEU A 17 8.33 -6.73 3.59
N LYS A 18 9.06 -7.80 3.27
CA LYS A 18 10.51 -7.91 3.33
C LYS A 18 11.12 -7.87 1.94
N THR A 19 12.45 -7.83 1.86
CA THR A 19 13.15 -7.78 0.57
C THR A 19 12.89 -9.00 -0.31
N ASN A 20 12.58 -10.16 0.28
CA ASN A 20 12.28 -11.42 -0.41
C ASN A 20 10.77 -11.67 -0.57
N SER A 21 9.92 -10.67 -0.32
CA SER A 21 8.46 -10.84 -0.36
C SER A 21 7.87 -11.02 -1.77
N LEU A 22 8.63 -10.81 -2.84
CA LEU A 22 8.17 -11.00 -4.21
C LEU A 22 8.58 -12.36 -4.74
N SER A 23 7.62 -13.16 -5.15
CA SER A 23 7.81 -14.38 -5.96
C SER A 23 7.18 -14.22 -7.33
N ILE A 24 7.71 -14.95 -8.31
CA ILE A 24 7.18 -15.03 -9.66
C ILE A 24 6.89 -16.52 -9.91
N GLU A 25 5.64 -16.83 -10.16
CA GLU A 25 5.17 -18.18 -10.47
C GLU A 25 4.70 -18.21 -11.92
N ARG A 26 4.98 -19.28 -12.64
CA ARG A 26 4.53 -19.46 -14.01
C ARG A 26 3.21 -20.22 -14.01
N ASP A 27 2.19 -19.67 -14.64
CA ASP A 27 0.93 -20.39 -14.88
C ASP A 27 1.17 -21.47 -15.94
N GLU A 28 0.93 -22.73 -15.57
CA GLU A 28 1.12 -23.89 -16.45
C GLU A 28 0.14 -23.89 -17.64
N ASN A 29 -1.04 -23.27 -17.52
CA ASN A 29 -2.06 -23.28 -18.55
C ASN A 29 -1.84 -22.18 -19.59
N THR A 30 -1.51 -20.96 -19.13
CA THR A 30 -1.35 -19.79 -20.01
C THR A 30 0.10 -19.53 -20.36
N GLY A 31 1.05 -20.05 -19.57
CA GLY A 31 2.47 -19.76 -19.70
C GLY A 31 2.85 -18.35 -19.26
N GLU A 32 1.95 -17.61 -18.61
CA GLU A 32 2.20 -16.27 -18.11
C GLU A 32 2.87 -16.29 -16.75
N ASP A 33 3.65 -15.25 -16.45
CA ASP A 33 4.27 -15.05 -15.15
C ASP A 33 3.34 -14.31 -14.20
N ILE A 34 3.05 -14.90 -13.05
CA ILE A 34 2.21 -14.34 -11.99
C ILE A 34 3.12 -13.77 -10.91
N TYR A 35 2.99 -12.47 -10.64
CA TYR A 35 3.75 -11.77 -9.63
C TYR A 35 2.97 -11.76 -8.31
N ILE A 36 3.60 -12.25 -7.24
CA ILE A 36 2.94 -12.48 -5.95
C ILE A 36 3.76 -11.83 -4.85
N LEU A 37 3.10 -11.01 -4.02
CA LEU A 37 3.66 -10.47 -2.79
C LEU A 37 3.21 -11.33 -1.62
N THR A 38 4.15 -11.74 -0.77
CA THR A 38 3.88 -12.49 0.46
C THR A 38 4.17 -11.61 1.67
N GLY A 39 3.25 -11.58 2.64
CA GLY A 39 3.36 -10.78 3.85
C GLY A 39 2.34 -11.19 4.90
N VAL A 40 2.16 -10.38 5.93
CA VAL A 40 1.29 -10.67 7.08
C VAL A 40 0.00 -9.87 7.00
N THR A 41 -1.14 -10.51 7.24
CA THR A 41 -2.42 -9.84 7.48
C THR A 41 -3.03 -10.27 8.82
N THR A 42 -3.55 -9.32 9.59
CA THR A 42 -4.07 -9.58 10.94
C THR A 42 -5.45 -8.97 11.21
N LYS A 43 -5.96 -8.11 10.33
CA LYS A 43 -7.15 -7.30 10.61
C LYS A 43 -8.47 -8.06 10.50
N THR A 44 -8.62 -8.87 9.46
CA THR A 44 -9.86 -9.61 9.16
C THR A 44 -9.70 -11.10 9.28
N ILE A 45 -8.55 -11.58 8.89
CA ILE A 45 -8.05 -12.94 9.07
C ILE A 45 -6.63 -12.81 9.60
N HIS A 46 -6.15 -13.79 10.34
CA HIS A 46 -4.74 -13.88 10.72
C HIS A 46 -4.05 -14.86 9.78
N ASP A 47 -3.07 -14.36 9.03
CA ASP A 47 -2.29 -15.16 8.10
C ASP A 47 -0.90 -14.53 7.96
N ASP A 48 0.11 -15.27 8.36
CA ASP A 48 1.51 -14.84 8.35
C ASP A 48 2.18 -15.06 6.99
N ASP A 49 1.49 -15.78 6.08
CA ASP A 49 1.94 -16.08 4.72
C ASP A 49 0.90 -15.64 3.68
N ALA A 50 0.23 -14.53 3.94
CA ALA A 50 -0.81 -14.01 3.07
C ALA A 50 -0.23 -13.56 1.73
N ARG A 51 -0.88 -13.96 0.64
CA ARG A 51 -0.41 -13.77 -0.74
C ARG A 51 -1.31 -12.80 -1.49
N TRP A 52 -0.72 -11.80 -2.16
CA TRP A 52 -1.41 -10.84 -3.02
C TRP A 52 -0.84 -10.89 -4.43
N ILE A 53 -1.70 -11.07 -5.41
CA ILE A 53 -1.31 -10.91 -6.81
C ILE A 53 -1.06 -9.43 -7.07
N THR A 54 -0.02 -9.11 -7.85
CA THR A 54 0.35 -7.74 -8.17
C THR A 54 0.76 -7.59 -9.64
N ALA A 55 0.89 -6.35 -10.11
CA ALA A 55 1.36 -6.10 -11.47
C ALA A 55 2.86 -6.41 -11.61
N PRO A 56 3.33 -6.84 -12.79
CA PRO A 56 4.77 -7.07 -13.06
C PRO A 56 5.64 -5.87 -12.73
N SER A 57 5.13 -4.66 -12.95
CA SER A 57 5.81 -3.40 -12.64
C SER A 57 6.05 -3.16 -11.14
N ALA A 58 5.36 -3.90 -10.24
CA ALA A 58 5.64 -3.85 -8.80
C ALA A 58 7.06 -4.31 -8.46
N LYS A 59 7.66 -5.16 -9.32
CA LYS A 59 9.06 -5.59 -9.18
C LYS A 59 10.02 -4.40 -9.11
N LEU A 60 9.83 -3.38 -9.93
CA LEU A 60 10.69 -2.18 -9.90
C LEU A 60 10.64 -1.47 -8.54
N ALA A 61 9.45 -1.38 -7.93
CA ALA A 61 9.30 -0.77 -6.61
C ALA A 61 9.94 -1.62 -5.51
N ILE A 62 9.81 -2.94 -5.59
CA ILE A 62 10.45 -3.87 -4.65
C ILE A 62 11.98 -3.78 -4.76
N ASP A 63 12.52 -3.82 -5.97
CA ASP A 63 13.97 -3.74 -6.21
C ASP A 63 14.55 -2.42 -5.64
N ALA A 64 13.91 -1.29 -5.92
CA ALA A 64 14.33 0.01 -5.40
C ALA A 64 14.27 0.09 -3.87
N LEU A 65 13.16 -0.37 -3.27
CA LEU A 65 13.01 -0.39 -1.81
C LEU A 65 13.99 -1.37 -1.15
N SER A 66 14.27 -2.51 -1.77
CA SER A 66 15.23 -3.50 -1.29
C SER A 66 16.65 -2.94 -1.21
N ILE A 67 17.07 -2.17 -2.22
CA ILE A 67 18.37 -1.48 -2.20
C ILE A 67 18.42 -0.51 -1.02
N VAL A 68 17.40 0.33 -0.86
CA VAL A 68 17.33 1.30 0.24
C VAL A 68 17.31 0.60 1.61
N ALA A 69 16.53 -0.49 1.75
CA ALA A 69 16.46 -1.26 2.99
C ALA A 69 17.81 -1.85 3.37
N LYS A 70 18.49 -2.49 2.42
CA LYS A 70 19.83 -3.09 2.63
C LYS A 70 20.87 -2.03 3.01
N LEU A 71 20.88 -0.88 2.36
CA LEU A 71 21.79 0.22 2.71
C LEU A 71 21.51 0.74 4.14
N ARG A 72 20.25 0.88 4.51
CA ARG A 72 19.87 1.32 5.87
C ARG A 72 20.32 0.32 6.95
N ILE A 73 20.17 -0.97 6.69
CA ILE A 73 20.68 -2.03 7.57
C ILE A 73 22.20 -1.96 7.69
N GLN A 74 22.92 -1.84 6.59
CA GLN A 74 24.38 -1.71 6.60
C GLN A 74 24.83 -0.52 7.46
N CYS A 75 24.17 0.63 7.33
CA CYS A 75 24.46 1.78 8.20
C CYS A 75 24.20 1.48 9.68
N ALA A 76 23.13 0.75 10.00
CA ALA A 76 22.77 0.44 11.39
C ALA A 76 23.73 -0.59 12.03
N VAL A 77 24.19 -1.57 11.26
CA VAL A 77 25.16 -2.61 11.71
C VAL A 77 26.51 -2.00 12.14
N LEU A 78 26.89 -0.85 11.60
CA LEU A 78 28.13 -0.17 11.98
C LEU A 78 28.11 0.30 13.46
N ASN A 79 26.94 0.35 14.10
CA ASN A 79 26.85 0.68 15.53
C ASN A 79 26.57 -0.60 16.35
N PRO A 80 27.53 -1.08 17.16
CA PRO A 80 27.38 -2.29 17.96
C PRO A 80 26.28 -2.21 19.04
N ASN A 81 25.80 -1.02 19.36
CA ASN A 81 24.71 -0.81 20.32
C ASN A 81 23.31 -0.90 19.70
N VAL A 82 23.20 -1.08 18.39
CA VAL A 82 21.92 -1.28 17.72
C VAL A 82 21.63 -2.78 17.64
N PRO A 83 20.53 -3.25 18.23
CA PRO A 83 20.18 -4.67 18.19
C PRO A 83 19.68 -5.03 16.78
N ILE A 84 20.50 -5.73 16.02
CA ILE A 84 20.20 -6.23 14.68
C ILE A 84 20.46 -7.73 14.67
N SER A 85 19.44 -8.49 14.30
CA SER A 85 19.57 -9.94 14.14
C SER A 85 20.18 -10.32 12.79
N ALA A 86 20.67 -11.56 12.66
CA ALA A 86 21.12 -12.10 11.39
C ALA A 86 19.97 -12.15 10.34
N SER A 87 18.76 -12.45 10.77
CA SER A 87 17.56 -12.44 9.91
C SER A 87 17.24 -11.04 9.39
N ASP A 88 17.38 -10.00 10.22
CA ASP A 88 17.16 -8.61 9.78
C ASP A 88 18.20 -8.17 8.75
N THR A 89 19.41 -8.70 8.84
CA THR A 89 20.49 -8.41 7.88
C THR A 89 20.27 -9.10 6.55
N SER A 90 19.83 -10.37 6.57
CA SER A 90 19.64 -11.18 5.36
C SER A 90 18.38 -10.82 4.58
N ASP A 91 17.28 -10.53 5.29
CA ASP A 91 15.97 -10.24 4.72
C ASP A 91 15.26 -9.10 5.47
N PRO A 92 15.76 -7.85 5.33
CA PRO A 92 15.19 -6.71 6.03
C PRO A 92 13.80 -6.37 5.49
N TYR A 93 13.02 -5.68 6.34
CA TYR A 93 11.76 -5.11 5.89
C TYR A 93 11.97 -4.02 4.83
N LEU A 94 11.14 -3.98 3.80
CA LEU A 94 11.23 -2.97 2.73
C LEU A 94 11.14 -1.53 3.25
N TYR A 95 10.31 -1.30 4.26
CA TYR A 95 10.13 0.01 4.88
C TYR A 95 11.00 0.15 6.12
N GLN A 96 12.29 0.01 5.94
CA GLN A 96 13.25 0.21 7.01
C GLN A 96 13.28 1.67 7.47
N ARG A 97 13.36 1.84 8.77
CA ARG A 97 13.61 3.13 9.37
C ARG A 97 15.07 3.55 9.12
N PRO A 98 15.35 4.80 8.74
CA PRO A 98 16.73 5.26 8.66
C PRO A 98 17.38 5.26 10.03
N TYR A 99 18.60 4.75 10.11
CA TYR A 99 19.45 4.91 11.28
C TYR A 99 20.10 6.30 11.24
N GLU A 100 19.79 7.12 12.22
CA GLU A 100 20.26 8.51 12.31
C GLU A 100 20.94 8.74 13.68
N PRO A 101 22.24 8.39 13.83
CA PRO A 101 22.95 8.48 15.13
C PRO A 101 23.09 9.93 15.63
N TRP A 102 23.00 10.90 14.73
CA TRP A 102 23.03 12.35 15.04
C TRP A 102 21.70 12.92 15.54
N ARG A 103 20.61 12.16 15.42
CA ARG A 103 19.29 12.60 15.84
C ARG A 103 19.23 12.63 17.37
N LYS A 104 18.84 13.77 17.94
CA LYS A 104 18.63 13.88 19.38
C LYS A 104 17.62 12.80 19.84
N LYS A 105 18.04 11.95 20.77
CA LYS A 105 17.16 10.94 21.37
C LYS A 105 16.01 11.67 22.06
N SER A 106 14.79 11.53 21.57
CA SER A 106 13.61 11.81 22.38
C SER A 106 13.54 10.74 23.48
N LYS A 107 13.24 11.13 24.71
CA LYS A 107 13.15 10.19 25.85
C LYS A 107 12.34 8.94 25.47
N GLY A 108 12.94 7.76 25.63
CA GLY A 108 12.29 6.48 25.36
C GLY A 108 12.34 5.99 23.92
N PHE A 109 13.11 6.62 23.02
CA PHE A 109 13.16 6.23 21.62
C PHE A 109 14.52 5.60 21.28
N GLU A 110 14.60 4.30 21.43
CA GLU A 110 15.72 3.51 20.92
C GLU A 110 15.46 3.10 19.47
N TYR A 111 16.53 3.04 18.65
CA TYR A 111 16.41 2.50 17.31
C TYR A 111 16.23 0.98 17.42
N THR A 112 15.09 0.48 16.94
CA THR A 112 14.85 -0.94 16.77
C THR A 112 14.33 -1.21 15.37
N GLN A 113 14.60 -2.38 14.86
CA GLN A 113 14.12 -2.85 13.53
C GLN A 113 12.59 -3.01 13.52
N ASP A 114 11.99 -3.29 14.66
CA ASP A 114 10.56 -3.56 14.80
C ASP A 114 9.70 -2.31 14.68
N ILE A 115 10.30 -1.13 14.87
CA ILE A 115 9.58 0.13 14.72
C ILE A 115 9.57 0.55 13.26
N ARG A 116 8.40 0.42 12.63
CA ARG A 116 8.18 0.89 11.28
C ARG A 116 8.15 2.42 11.20
N PRO A 117 8.51 3.01 10.06
CA PRO A 117 8.30 4.43 9.83
C PRO A 117 6.84 4.80 10.06
N THR A 118 6.59 5.93 10.73
CA THR A 118 5.23 6.46 10.85
C THR A 118 4.72 6.84 9.46
N VAL A 119 3.57 6.32 9.09
CA VAL A 119 2.93 6.70 7.81
C VAL A 119 2.30 8.06 7.98
N SER A 120 2.76 9.03 7.22
CA SER A 120 2.00 10.26 7.00
C SER A 120 0.75 9.96 6.18
N SER A 121 -0.27 10.80 6.28
CA SER A 121 -1.43 10.69 5.38
C SER A 121 -0.97 10.72 3.92
N TYR A 122 -1.74 10.12 3.02
CA TYR A 122 -1.37 10.11 1.60
C TYR A 122 -1.29 11.54 1.05
N VAL A 123 -2.26 12.38 1.36
CA VAL A 123 -2.26 13.81 1.02
C VAL A 123 -1.00 14.51 1.51
N ALA A 124 -0.61 14.33 2.77
CA ALA A 124 0.62 14.93 3.29
C ALA A 124 1.88 14.42 2.58
N THR A 125 1.88 13.17 2.09
CA THR A 125 2.98 12.63 1.29
C THR A 125 3.06 13.32 -0.07
N LEU A 126 1.93 13.54 -0.74
CA LEU A 126 1.86 14.25 -2.02
C LEU A 126 2.31 15.70 -1.86
N GLN A 127 1.79 16.41 -0.87
CA GLN A 127 2.12 17.82 -0.59
C GLN A 127 3.61 18.03 -0.25
N LYS A 128 4.27 17.07 0.38
CA LYS A 128 5.72 17.13 0.64
C LYS A 128 6.59 16.89 -0.59
N ASN A 129 6.03 16.30 -1.64
CA ASN A 129 6.76 15.90 -2.84
C ASN A 129 6.22 16.59 -4.10
N THR A 130 6.01 17.90 -4.03
CA THR A 130 5.43 18.72 -5.12
C THR A 130 6.20 18.69 -6.44
N LYS A 131 7.49 18.31 -6.40
CA LYS A 131 8.28 18.08 -7.61
C LYS A 131 7.91 16.78 -8.35
N LEU A 132 7.26 15.83 -7.68
CA LEU A 132 6.81 14.56 -8.24
C LEU A 132 5.30 14.56 -8.53
N PHE A 133 4.55 15.39 -7.81
CA PHE A 133 3.09 15.45 -7.89
C PHE A 133 2.66 16.91 -8.00
N ASP A 134 2.04 17.27 -9.11
CA ASP A 134 1.48 18.60 -9.29
C ASP A 134 0.18 18.72 -8.47
N PRO A 135 0.13 19.59 -7.44
CA PRO A 135 -1.08 19.78 -6.65
C PRO A 135 -2.28 20.29 -7.46
N SER A 136 -2.04 20.96 -8.59
CA SER A 136 -3.12 21.48 -9.44
C SER A 136 -3.96 20.36 -10.07
N GLU A 137 -3.33 19.22 -10.38
CA GLU A 137 -3.99 18.03 -10.92
C GLU A 137 -4.93 17.34 -9.90
N MET A 138 -4.77 17.67 -8.62
CA MET A 138 -5.60 17.11 -7.54
C MET A 138 -6.76 18.01 -7.15
N ARG A 139 -6.97 19.13 -7.82
CA ARG A 139 -8.09 20.05 -7.56
C ARG A 139 -9.38 19.46 -8.07
N ILE A 140 -10.38 19.47 -7.20
CA ILE A 140 -11.73 18.98 -7.50
C ILE A 140 -12.36 19.87 -8.55
N THR A 141 -12.77 19.28 -9.65
CA THR A 141 -13.59 19.93 -10.69
C THR A 141 -15.07 19.66 -10.42
N ASP A 142 -15.97 20.39 -11.10
CA ASP A 142 -17.42 20.14 -11.03
C ASP A 142 -17.74 18.69 -11.41
N ARG A 143 -17.10 18.16 -12.46
CA ARG A 143 -17.27 16.79 -12.93
C ARG A 143 -16.82 15.75 -11.90
N ASP A 144 -15.72 16.01 -11.21
CA ASP A 144 -15.21 15.11 -10.17
C ASP A 144 -16.20 15.06 -9.00
N LEU A 145 -16.70 16.22 -8.58
CA LEU A 145 -17.67 16.33 -7.49
C LEU A 145 -19.00 15.65 -7.83
N GLU A 146 -19.54 15.87 -9.03
CA GLU A 146 -20.75 15.20 -9.53
C GLU A 146 -20.56 13.67 -9.51
N SER A 147 -19.46 13.17 -10.07
CA SER A 147 -19.14 11.74 -10.09
C SER A 147 -19.00 11.15 -8.69
N ALA A 148 -18.34 11.88 -7.79
CA ALA A 148 -18.15 11.45 -6.41
C ALA A 148 -19.48 11.40 -5.62
N LEU A 149 -20.38 12.37 -5.82
CA LEU A 149 -21.68 12.40 -5.17
C LEU A 149 -22.62 11.29 -5.65
N LEU A 150 -22.50 10.84 -6.92
CA LEU A 150 -23.22 9.66 -7.41
C LEU A 150 -22.83 8.39 -6.64
N ILE A 151 -21.54 8.26 -6.30
CA ILE A 151 -21.01 7.08 -5.58
C ILE A 151 -21.20 7.22 -4.07
N THR A 152 -21.03 8.43 -3.55
CA THR A 152 -21.06 8.74 -2.11
C THR A 152 -21.90 10.00 -1.86
N PRO A 153 -23.23 9.89 -1.82
CA PRO A 153 -24.11 11.07 -1.63
C PRO A 153 -23.89 11.81 -0.30
N SER A 154 -23.30 11.13 0.69
CA SER A 154 -22.98 11.68 2.01
C SER A 154 -21.58 12.30 2.10
N LEU A 155 -20.97 12.65 0.98
CA LEU A 155 -19.66 13.28 0.95
C LEU A 155 -19.68 14.60 1.73
N ASN A 156 -18.66 14.82 2.57
CA ASN A 156 -18.61 16.01 3.43
C ASN A 156 -18.37 17.29 2.60
N PRO A 157 -19.35 18.21 2.48
CA PRO A 157 -19.20 19.38 1.61
C PRO A 157 -18.21 20.42 2.14
N LYS A 158 -17.76 20.32 3.41
CA LYS A 158 -16.71 21.19 3.97
C LYS A 158 -15.32 20.77 3.54
N GLU A 159 -15.15 19.54 3.15
CA GLU A 159 -13.88 18.95 2.74
C GLU A 159 -13.80 18.80 1.22
N TYR A 160 -14.89 18.40 0.59
CA TYR A 160 -14.97 18.13 -0.84
C TYR A 160 -15.84 19.16 -1.53
N PHE A 161 -15.20 20.17 -2.11
CA PHE A 161 -15.85 21.23 -2.90
C PHE A 161 -14.96 21.62 -4.09
N VAL A 162 -15.55 22.17 -5.13
CA VAL A 162 -14.85 22.57 -6.36
C VAL A 162 -13.72 23.56 -6.06
N GLY A 163 -12.54 23.28 -6.60
CA GLY A 163 -11.32 24.06 -6.40
C GLY A 163 -10.49 23.68 -5.18
N ASN A 164 -11.02 22.88 -4.25
CA ASN A 164 -10.22 22.31 -3.17
C ASN A 164 -9.37 21.13 -3.66
N GLU A 165 -8.27 20.82 -2.97
CA GLU A 165 -7.49 19.62 -3.24
C GLU A 165 -8.24 18.38 -2.72
N TRP A 166 -8.26 17.29 -3.51
CA TRP A 166 -8.88 16.04 -3.09
C TRP A 166 -8.13 15.45 -1.89
N SER A 167 -8.83 15.21 -0.79
CA SER A 167 -8.29 14.60 0.42
C SER A 167 -8.07 13.11 0.20
N LEU A 168 -6.97 12.76 -0.48
CA LEU A 168 -6.62 11.39 -0.82
C LEU A 168 -6.15 10.61 0.40
N GLY A 169 -6.79 9.45 0.62
CA GLY A 169 -6.43 8.49 1.67
C GLY A 169 -5.84 7.21 1.13
N TRP A 170 -4.95 6.56 1.88
CA TRP A 170 -4.37 5.26 1.51
C TRP A 170 -5.44 4.20 1.21
N HIS A 171 -6.54 4.22 1.96
CA HIS A 171 -7.62 3.28 1.81
C HIS A 171 -8.41 3.44 0.49
N GLN A 172 -8.43 4.65 -0.05
CA GLN A 172 -9.07 4.93 -1.33
C GLN A 172 -8.38 4.20 -2.49
N LEU A 173 -7.05 4.05 -2.46
CA LEU A 173 -6.31 3.27 -3.47
C LEU A 173 -6.85 1.84 -3.56
N ARG A 174 -7.01 1.19 -2.41
CA ARG A 174 -7.57 -0.17 -2.33
C ARG A 174 -9.02 -0.22 -2.82
N ARG A 175 -9.86 0.75 -2.40
CA ARG A 175 -11.26 0.82 -2.81
C ARG A 175 -11.39 1.05 -4.31
N THR A 176 -10.62 1.97 -4.88
CA THR A 176 -10.62 2.23 -6.33
C THR A 176 -10.27 0.97 -7.12
N GLY A 177 -9.23 0.26 -6.73
CA GLY A 177 -8.87 -1.00 -7.38
C GLY A 177 -9.96 -2.07 -7.26
N ALA A 178 -10.60 -2.20 -6.10
CA ALA A 178 -11.70 -3.14 -5.90
C ALA A 178 -12.93 -2.81 -6.76
N VAL A 179 -13.29 -1.51 -6.85
CA VAL A 179 -14.39 -1.04 -7.72
C VAL A 179 -14.09 -1.32 -9.19
N ASN A 180 -12.87 -1.04 -9.64
CA ASN A 180 -12.45 -1.29 -11.02
C ASN A 180 -12.45 -2.80 -11.34
N MET A 181 -11.98 -3.66 -10.43
CA MET A 181 -12.04 -5.12 -10.58
C MET A 181 -13.49 -5.61 -10.69
N ALA A 182 -14.38 -5.13 -9.82
CA ALA A 182 -15.80 -5.47 -9.87
C ALA A 182 -16.44 -4.98 -11.18
N GLY A 183 -16.14 -3.75 -11.59
CA GLY A 183 -16.66 -3.12 -12.80
C GLY A 183 -16.19 -3.78 -14.08
N SER A 184 -15.00 -4.38 -14.11
CA SER A 184 -14.47 -5.09 -15.27
C SER A 184 -15.29 -6.34 -15.63
N GLY A 185 -15.95 -6.96 -14.66
CA GLY A 185 -16.66 -8.23 -14.83
C GLY A 185 -15.77 -9.45 -15.11
N ILE A 186 -14.44 -9.25 -15.11
CA ILE A 186 -13.45 -10.31 -15.39
C ILE A 186 -13.10 -11.06 -14.12
N VAL A 187 -13.01 -10.34 -12.99
CA VAL A 187 -12.58 -10.89 -11.70
C VAL A 187 -13.78 -11.40 -10.92
N SER A 188 -13.78 -12.68 -10.54
CA SER A 188 -14.85 -13.26 -9.73
C SER A 188 -14.89 -12.65 -8.32
N GLU A 189 -16.07 -12.67 -7.69
CA GLU A 189 -16.24 -12.22 -6.30
C GLU A 189 -15.31 -12.97 -5.33
N SER A 190 -15.12 -14.29 -5.55
CA SER A 190 -14.22 -15.09 -4.73
C SER A 190 -12.75 -14.71 -4.89
N ALA A 191 -12.31 -14.43 -6.12
CA ALA A 191 -10.96 -13.94 -6.37
C ALA A 191 -10.73 -12.57 -5.74
N MET A 192 -11.71 -11.65 -5.83
CA MET A 192 -11.67 -10.37 -5.14
C MET A 192 -11.63 -10.53 -3.63
N GLN A 193 -12.43 -11.44 -3.07
CA GLN A 193 -12.42 -11.72 -1.63
C GLN A 193 -11.05 -12.19 -1.17
N TYR A 194 -10.44 -13.11 -1.91
CA TYR A 194 -9.08 -13.58 -1.64
C TYR A 194 -8.05 -12.45 -1.72
N GLN A 195 -8.07 -11.68 -2.80
CA GLN A 195 -7.14 -10.56 -3.02
C GLN A 195 -7.25 -9.49 -1.93
N LEU A 196 -8.46 -9.18 -1.49
CA LEU A 196 -8.74 -8.18 -0.45
C LEU A 196 -8.61 -8.73 0.97
N LYS A 197 -8.36 -10.03 1.17
CA LYS A 197 -8.32 -10.66 2.49
C LYS A 197 -9.58 -10.35 3.31
N HIS A 198 -10.75 -10.44 2.67
CA HIS A 198 -12.03 -10.24 3.32
C HIS A 198 -12.55 -11.56 3.93
N ALA A 199 -12.96 -11.52 5.18
CA ALA A 199 -13.51 -12.69 5.85
C ALA A 199 -14.86 -13.14 5.26
N THR A 200 -15.64 -12.23 4.69
CA THR A 200 -16.96 -12.51 4.14
C THR A 200 -17.17 -11.91 2.74
N ARG A 201 -18.05 -12.54 1.95
CA ARG A 201 -18.50 -12.00 0.65
C ARG A 201 -19.21 -10.66 0.79
N ALA A 202 -19.96 -10.44 1.88
CA ALA A 202 -20.65 -9.18 2.14
C ALA A 202 -19.66 -8.00 2.18
N MET A 203 -18.48 -8.18 2.80
CA MET A 203 -17.42 -7.16 2.79
C MET A 203 -16.92 -6.90 1.37
N THR A 204 -16.75 -7.93 0.56
CA THR A 204 -16.29 -7.79 -0.83
C THR A 204 -17.30 -7.04 -1.68
N ARG A 205 -18.58 -7.37 -1.56
CA ARG A 205 -19.68 -6.67 -2.25
C ARG A 205 -19.78 -5.20 -1.87
N TYR A 206 -19.62 -4.89 -0.58
CA TYR A 206 -19.59 -3.50 -0.11
C TYR A 206 -18.47 -2.69 -0.77
N TYR A 207 -17.27 -3.28 -0.90
CA TYR A 207 -16.14 -2.61 -1.56
C TYR A 207 -16.35 -2.42 -3.06
N GLY A 208 -16.99 -3.38 -3.73
CA GLY A 208 -17.29 -3.33 -5.15
C GLY A 208 -18.54 -2.54 -5.53
N SER A 209 -19.38 -2.17 -4.57
CA SER A 209 -20.74 -1.61 -4.85
C SER A 209 -20.77 -0.30 -5.64
N GLY A 210 -19.66 0.44 -5.69
CA GLY A 210 -19.59 1.70 -6.43
C GLY A 210 -19.53 1.57 -7.95
N HIS A 211 -19.27 0.38 -8.52
CA HIS A 211 -19.08 0.21 -9.97
C HIS A 211 -20.34 0.42 -10.81
N TYR A 212 -21.52 0.21 -10.25
CA TYR A 212 -22.80 0.39 -10.96
C TYR A 212 -23.07 1.85 -11.36
N HIS A 213 -22.40 2.81 -10.71
CA HIS A 213 -22.54 4.24 -10.99
C HIS A 213 -21.50 4.74 -12.01
N LEU A 214 -20.58 3.89 -12.46
CA LEU A 214 -19.51 4.25 -13.40
C LEU A 214 -19.80 3.81 -14.84
N ARG A 215 -20.98 3.24 -15.10
CA ARG A 215 -21.43 2.81 -16.44
C ARG A 215 -22.36 3.82 -17.09
#